data_c87f595466ca030c6724eaff31e23848
#
_entry.id   c87f595466ca030c6724eaff31e23848
#
_cell.length_a   1.000
_cell.length_b   1.000
_cell.length_c   1.000
_cell.angle_alpha   90.00
_cell.angle_beta   90.00
_cell.angle_gamma   90.00
#
_symmetry.space_group_name_H-M   'P 1'
#
loop_
_entity.id
_entity.type
_entity.pdbx_description
1 polymer ?
#
loop_
_entity_poly.entity_id
_entity_poly.type
_entity_poly.pdbx_seq_one_letter_code
_entity_poly.pdbx_strand_id
1 'polypeptide(L)'
;MRVGIIGGGFFGFHIAQQLERRYSGIEVEIFEQFGAPLLGAGTTNQCRLHMGFHYPRSGYTIYQSIMGFDRFVCEYGEFLAEVTDNLYAVHKRGLVTVEEYLAVMDSFHLSYERLPVTGGELFRHPEEIGAVLRVPEKSIDVSLIRSKLASRFGGTVHLNTPVDEVDSASGILRSGVTEYGPFDYIVNATYTNPNFGLPADKHFGVKWELAAMVLAKTSLPPAGAVTIMDGDFVSVYPAYNGLHTLSSVAHTPLRRYSEHRELAGDYPQRFTIAEREDVAEAIQNDVLDYLDFDFDPRDLWVTAKTKLSTDMGDSRVTEVRQHERLFSVLCGKIDAVFEASDAILREMR
;
A
#
# COMPACT_ATOMS: atom_id res chain seq x y z
N MET A 1 -20.74 -18.77 14.28
CA MET A 1 -19.53 -18.83 13.45
C MET A 1 -18.47 -17.96 14.09
N ARG A 2 -17.27 -18.52 14.28
CA ARG A 2 -16.12 -17.81 14.86
C ARG A 2 -15.02 -17.67 13.81
N VAL A 3 -14.44 -16.49 13.66
CA VAL A 3 -13.36 -16.22 12.71
C VAL A 3 -12.18 -15.58 13.41
N GLY A 4 -10.98 -16.14 13.19
CA GLY A 4 -9.72 -15.57 13.65
C GLY A 4 -9.00 -14.86 12.49
N ILE A 5 -8.58 -13.62 12.68
CA ILE A 5 -7.86 -12.83 11.66
C ILE A 5 -6.45 -12.52 12.17
N ILE A 6 -5.44 -12.94 11.44
CA ILE A 6 -4.03 -12.67 11.76
C ILE A 6 -3.60 -11.41 11.02
N GLY A 7 -3.28 -10.35 11.79
CA GLY A 7 -2.87 -9.03 11.31
C GLY A 7 -3.95 -7.97 11.51
N GLY A 8 -3.70 -7.05 12.45
CA GLY A 8 -4.52 -5.87 12.75
C GLY A 8 -4.19 -4.67 11.86
N GLY A 9 -3.88 -4.91 10.58
CA GLY A 9 -3.70 -3.90 9.56
C GLY A 9 -5.01 -3.49 8.89
N PHE A 10 -4.93 -2.65 7.86
CA PHE A 10 -6.11 -2.16 7.12
C PHE A 10 -6.96 -3.30 6.56
N PHE A 11 -6.33 -4.31 5.95
CA PHE A 11 -7.03 -5.49 5.40
C PHE A 11 -7.73 -6.30 6.49
N GLY A 12 -7.07 -6.55 7.62
CA GLY A 12 -7.66 -7.30 8.73
C GLY A 12 -8.93 -6.64 9.26
N PHE A 13 -8.90 -5.33 9.51
CA PHE A 13 -10.08 -4.57 9.96
C PHE A 13 -11.17 -4.50 8.90
N HIS A 14 -10.82 -4.27 7.63
CA HIS A 14 -11.83 -4.26 6.56
C HIS A 14 -12.55 -5.61 6.46
N ILE A 15 -11.80 -6.72 6.40
CA ILE A 15 -12.39 -8.06 6.31
C ILE A 15 -13.27 -8.32 7.54
N ALA A 16 -12.81 -7.99 8.75
CA ALA A 16 -13.59 -8.14 9.98
C ALA A 16 -14.94 -7.41 9.89
N GLN A 17 -14.93 -6.14 9.48
CA GLN A 17 -16.15 -5.33 9.34
C GLN A 17 -17.10 -5.88 8.25
N GLN A 18 -16.56 -6.38 7.14
CA GLN A 18 -17.39 -7.00 6.09
C GLN A 18 -18.04 -8.31 6.59
N LEU A 19 -17.32 -9.10 7.40
CA LEU A 19 -17.86 -10.29 8.05
C LEU A 19 -18.99 -9.95 9.02
N GLU A 20 -18.79 -8.96 9.90
CA GLU A 20 -19.83 -8.49 10.84
C GLU A 20 -21.11 -7.99 10.13
N ARG A 21 -20.94 -7.29 9.00
CA ARG A 21 -22.07 -6.81 8.18
C ARG A 21 -22.80 -7.96 7.49
N ARG A 22 -22.08 -8.98 7.06
CA ARG A 22 -22.64 -10.09 6.27
C ARG A 22 -23.33 -11.16 7.09
N TYR A 23 -22.81 -11.45 8.31
CA TYR A 23 -23.24 -12.57 9.14
C TYR A 23 -23.68 -12.09 10.53
N SER A 24 -24.99 -12.18 10.80
CA SER A 24 -25.51 -11.83 12.13
C SER A 24 -24.99 -12.84 13.19
N GLY A 25 -24.49 -12.31 14.29
CA GLY A 25 -24.01 -13.13 15.42
C GLY A 25 -22.65 -13.82 15.14
N ILE A 26 -21.88 -13.35 14.20
CA ILE A 26 -20.51 -13.79 14.00
C ILE A 26 -19.62 -13.28 15.13
N GLU A 27 -18.70 -14.10 15.59
CA GLU A 27 -17.63 -13.70 16.50
C GLU A 27 -16.33 -13.57 15.70
N VAL A 28 -15.76 -12.38 15.68
CA VAL A 28 -14.49 -12.12 14.97
C VAL A 28 -13.43 -11.66 15.97
N GLU A 29 -12.27 -12.28 15.89
CA GLU A 29 -11.10 -11.96 16.71
C GLU A 29 -9.91 -11.60 15.82
N ILE A 30 -9.27 -10.45 16.07
CA ILE A 30 -8.08 -9.99 15.35
C ILE A 30 -6.85 -10.16 16.24
N PHE A 31 -5.79 -10.75 15.70
CA PHE A 31 -4.52 -10.97 16.38
C PHE A 31 -3.45 -10.05 15.77
N GLU A 32 -2.95 -9.10 16.57
CA GLU A 32 -1.94 -8.12 16.18
C GLU A 32 -0.67 -8.30 17.00
N GLN A 33 0.47 -8.40 16.32
CA GLN A 33 1.77 -8.59 16.96
C GLN A 33 2.26 -7.35 17.73
N PHE A 34 1.81 -6.17 17.36
CA PHE A 34 2.22 -4.91 17.98
C PHE A 34 1.26 -4.48 19.10
N GLY A 35 1.73 -3.52 19.92
CA GLY A 35 0.94 -2.93 21.00
C GLY A 35 -0.17 -1.97 20.55
N ALA A 36 -0.27 -1.71 19.24
CA ALA A 36 -1.35 -0.96 18.63
C ALA A 36 -1.64 -1.50 17.21
N PRO A 37 -2.90 -1.39 16.74
CA PRO A 37 -3.26 -1.77 15.39
C PRO A 37 -2.78 -0.73 14.36
N LEU A 38 -2.79 -1.10 13.07
CA LEU A 38 -2.57 -0.20 11.95
C LEU A 38 -1.16 0.44 11.92
N LEU A 39 -0.15 -0.25 12.43
CA LEU A 39 1.25 0.20 12.40
C LEU A 39 2.03 -0.31 11.17
N GLY A 40 1.45 -1.19 10.37
CA GLY A 40 2.10 -1.80 9.21
C GLY A 40 1.99 -0.96 7.93
N ALA A 41 2.29 -1.60 6.80
CA ALA A 41 2.36 -0.99 5.47
C ALA A 41 1.09 -0.24 5.01
N GLY A 42 -0.09 -0.61 5.51
CA GLY A 42 -1.35 0.07 5.19
C GLY A 42 -1.40 1.54 5.64
N THR A 43 -0.55 1.95 6.58
CA THR A 43 -0.46 3.31 7.09
C THR A 43 0.96 3.88 7.05
N THR A 44 1.89 3.20 6.39
CA THR A 44 3.27 3.64 6.15
C THR A 44 3.57 3.47 4.66
N ASN A 45 3.02 4.37 3.85
CA ASN A 45 3.09 4.34 2.38
C ASN A 45 2.92 5.76 1.83
N GLN A 46 2.85 5.92 0.50
CA GLN A 46 2.68 7.21 -0.15
C GLN A 46 1.28 7.84 0.03
N CYS A 47 0.40 7.26 0.80
CA CYS A 47 -0.94 7.80 1.10
C CYS A 47 -1.81 8.05 -0.14
N ARG A 48 -1.61 7.29 -1.24
CA ARG A 48 -2.35 7.47 -2.49
C ARG A 48 -3.52 6.52 -2.63
N LEU A 49 -4.64 7.06 -3.06
CA LEU A 49 -5.72 6.29 -3.64
C LEU A 49 -5.64 6.47 -5.17
N HIS A 50 -5.12 5.44 -5.85
CA HIS A 50 -4.88 5.46 -7.29
C HIS A 50 -6.16 5.24 -8.09
N MET A 51 -6.27 5.94 -9.24
CA MET A 51 -7.28 5.65 -10.28
C MET A 51 -6.71 4.87 -11.47
N GLY A 52 -5.40 4.64 -11.49
CA GLY A 52 -4.74 3.91 -12.57
C GLY A 52 -3.64 4.67 -13.31
N PHE A 53 -3.55 5.98 -13.17
CA PHE A 53 -2.57 6.83 -13.88
C PHE A 53 -1.11 6.42 -13.64
N HIS A 54 -0.84 5.75 -12.53
CA HIS A 54 0.50 5.29 -12.15
C HIS A 54 0.95 3.99 -12.84
N TYR A 55 0.08 3.34 -13.63
CA TYR A 55 0.33 1.99 -14.14
C TYR A 55 0.21 1.86 -15.67
N PRO A 56 0.87 2.71 -16.48
CA PRO A 56 0.67 2.72 -17.94
C PRO A 56 1.03 1.39 -18.62
N ARG A 57 1.82 0.53 -17.96
CA ARG A 57 2.27 -0.78 -18.47
C ARG A 57 1.45 -1.97 -17.99
N SER A 58 0.41 -1.74 -17.16
CA SER A 58 -0.41 -2.82 -16.60
C SER A 58 -1.91 -2.51 -16.66
N GLY A 59 -2.55 -2.87 -17.75
CA GLY A 59 -3.99 -2.66 -17.94
C GLY A 59 -4.85 -3.34 -16.85
N TYR A 60 -4.41 -4.50 -16.34
CA TYR A 60 -5.09 -5.16 -15.22
C TYR A 60 -5.04 -4.31 -13.95
N THR A 61 -3.88 -3.73 -13.63
CA THR A 61 -3.73 -2.87 -12.45
C THR A 61 -4.52 -1.56 -12.60
N ILE A 62 -4.60 -0.99 -13.81
CA ILE A 62 -5.49 0.16 -14.10
C ILE A 62 -6.94 -0.21 -13.80
N TYR A 63 -7.42 -1.33 -14.36
CA TYR A 63 -8.79 -1.79 -14.14
C TYR A 63 -9.10 -2.00 -12.65
N GLN A 64 -8.22 -2.68 -11.91
CA GLN A 64 -8.37 -2.86 -10.46
C GLN A 64 -8.44 -1.51 -9.73
N SER A 65 -7.59 -0.54 -10.10
CA SER A 65 -7.59 0.79 -9.49
C SER A 65 -8.90 1.51 -9.69
N ILE A 66 -9.44 1.50 -10.93
CA ILE A 66 -10.74 2.12 -11.23
C ILE A 66 -11.84 1.50 -10.37
N MET A 67 -11.92 0.17 -10.36
CA MET A 67 -12.95 -0.55 -9.60
C MET A 67 -12.82 -0.38 -8.09
N GLY A 68 -11.59 -0.32 -7.59
CA GLY A 68 -11.30 -0.11 -6.17
C GLY A 68 -11.53 1.33 -5.71
N PHE A 69 -11.23 2.30 -6.57
CA PHE A 69 -11.33 3.72 -6.25
C PHE A 69 -12.73 4.13 -5.81
N ASP A 70 -13.74 3.87 -6.61
CA ASP A 70 -15.11 4.26 -6.31
C ASP A 70 -15.64 3.57 -5.04
N ARG A 71 -15.33 2.30 -4.87
CA ARG A 71 -15.69 1.56 -3.64
C ARG A 71 -15.00 2.14 -2.42
N PHE A 72 -13.72 2.52 -2.55
CA PHE A 72 -12.96 3.12 -1.45
C PHE A 72 -13.52 4.50 -1.08
N VAL A 73 -13.87 5.32 -2.06
CA VAL A 73 -14.54 6.62 -1.83
C VAL A 73 -15.86 6.43 -1.10
N CYS A 74 -16.69 5.47 -1.50
CA CYS A 74 -17.98 5.19 -0.85
C CYS A 74 -17.82 4.68 0.59
N GLU A 75 -16.88 3.78 0.85
CA GLU A 75 -16.72 3.13 2.16
C GLU A 75 -15.88 3.94 3.14
N TYR A 76 -14.84 4.63 2.62
CA TYR A 76 -13.78 5.26 3.40
C TYR A 76 -13.58 6.74 3.06
N GLY A 77 -14.59 7.39 2.46
CA GLY A 77 -14.52 8.79 2.06
C GLY A 77 -14.11 9.76 3.17
N GLU A 78 -14.44 9.46 4.43
CA GLU A 78 -14.03 10.28 5.58
C GLU A 78 -12.52 10.23 5.86
N PHE A 79 -11.80 9.27 5.31
CA PHE A 79 -10.34 9.14 5.41
C PHE A 79 -9.62 9.72 4.20
N LEU A 80 -10.33 10.33 3.28
CA LEU A 80 -9.77 10.88 2.06
C LEU A 80 -9.65 12.39 2.13
N ALA A 81 -8.59 12.90 1.51
CA ALA A 81 -8.38 14.31 1.27
C ALA A 81 -8.26 14.58 -0.23
N GLU A 82 -8.78 15.72 -0.68
CA GLU A 82 -8.60 16.18 -2.05
C GLU A 82 -7.14 16.55 -2.31
N VAL A 83 -6.67 16.21 -3.50
CA VAL A 83 -5.38 16.66 -4.04
C VAL A 83 -5.69 17.61 -5.19
N THR A 84 -5.56 18.92 -4.95
CA THR A 84 -6.03 19.95 -5.88
C THR A 84 -5.15 20.10 -7.10
N ASP A 85 -3.84 19.94 -6.94
CA ASP A 85 -2.84 19.98 -8.00
C ASP A 85 -2.05 18.68 -8.00
N ASN A 86 -2.70 17.61 -8.43
CA ASN A 86 -2.07 16.30 -8.59
C ASN A 86 -1.50 16.18 -10.00
N LEU A 87 -0.22 16.44 -10.14
CA LEU A 87 0.47 16.50 -11.42
C LEU A 87 1.19 15.19 -11.74
N TYR A 88 0.86 14.61 -12.88
CA TYR A 88 1.62 13.52 -13.50
C TYR A 88 2.41 14.09 -14.67
N ALA A 89 3.73 14.10 -14.55
CA ALA A 89 4.65 14.59 -15.58
C ALA A 89 5.26 13.39 -16.31
N VAL A 90 4.93 13.21 -17.58
CA VAL A 90 5.49 12.14 -18.42
C VAL A 90 6.84 12.59 -18.94
N HIS A 91 7.89 11.90 -18.51
CA HIS A 91 9.26 12.22 -18.88
C HIS A 91 9.61 11.65 -20.26
N LYS A 92 10.33 12.39 -21.11
CA LYS A 92 10.70 11.97 -22.47
C LYS A 92 11.63 10.74 -22.52
N ARG A 93 12.37 10.49 -21.42
CA ARG A 93 13.21 9.29 -21.25
C ARG A 93 12.51 8.17 -20.46
N GLY A 94 11.19 8.28 -20.29
CA GLY A 94 10.40 7.27 -19.59
C GLY A 94 10.36 5.92 -20.31
N LEU A 95 9.88 4.91 -19.62
CA LEU A 95 9.70 3.55 -20.17
C LEU A 95 8.54 3.46 -21.15
N VAL A 96 7.66 4.45 -21.15
CA VAL A 96 6.60 4.65 -22.14
C VAL A 96 6.73 6.03 -22.75
N THR A 97 6.42 6.16 -24.03
CA THR A 97 6.34 7.46 -24.69
C THR A 97 5.11 8.25 -24.22
N VAL A 98 5.10 9.57 -24.47
CA VAL A 98 3.93 10.41 -24.15
C VAL A 98 2.69 9.90 -24.88
N GLU A 99 2.82 9.55 -26.16
CA GLU A 99 1.75 9.05 -27.01
C GLU A 99 1.19 7.75 -26.49
N GLU A 100 2.04 6.79 -26.09
CA GLU A 100 1.63 5.52 -25.50
C GLU A 100 0.94 5.75 -24.16
N TYR A 101 1.50 6.61 -23.29
CA TYR A 101 0.90 6.93 -22.00
C TYR A 101 -0.53 7.47 -22.17
N LEU A 102 -0.69 8.50 -23.02
CA LEU A 102 -2.00 9.12 -23.27
C LEU A 102 -2.98 8.12 -23.87
N ALA A 103 -2.55 7.34 -24.88
CA ALA A 103 -3.39 6.33 -25.52
C ALA A 103 -3.88 5.27 -24.51
N VAL A 104 -3.05 4.85 -23.56
CA VAL A 104 -3.45 3.94 -22.50
C VAL A 104 -4.49 4.59 -21.58
N MET A 105 -4.24 5.82 -21.10
CA MET A 105 -5.18 6.52 -20.21
C MET A 105 -6.54 6.73 -20.90
N ASP A 106 -6.54 7.12 -22.16
CA ASP A 106 -7.75 7.30 -22.97
C ASP A 106 -8.50 5.98 -23.20
N SER A 107 -7.79 4.87 -23.42
CA SER A 107 -8.40 3.54 -23.61
C SER A 107 -9.16 3.05 -22.39
N PHE A 108 -8.77 3.48 -21.19
CA PHE A 108 -9.47 3.21 -19.93
C PHE A 108 -10.46 4.31 -19.53
N HIS A 109 -10.67 5.31 -20.39
CA HIS A 109 -11.56 6.45 -20.16
C HIS A 109 -11.23 7.24 -18.88
N LEU A 110 -9.94 7.32 -18.53
CA LEU A 110 -9.49 8.10 -17.39
C LEU A 110 -9.54 9.60 -17.72
N SER A 111 -10.25 10.36 -16.92
CA SER A 111 -10.39 11.81 -17.11
C SER A 111 -9.19 12.55 -16.54
N TYR A 112 -8.55 13.39 -17.32
CA TYR A 112 -7.44 14.26 -16.92
C TYR A 112 -7.50 15.60 -17.65
N GLU A 113 -6.83 16.60 -17.09
CA GLU A 113 -6.58 17.88 -17.73
C GLU A 113 -5.12 17.93 -18.20
N ARG A 114 -4.89 18.13 -19.50
CA ARG A 114 -3.54 18.34 -20.01
C ARG A 114 -3.12 19.80 -19.83
N LEU A 115 -2.04 20.01 -19.10
CA LEU A 115 -1.50 21.31 -18.80
C LEU A 115 -0.33 21.65 -19.75
N PRO A 116 -0.07 22.95 -20.01
CA PRO A 116 1.16 23.37 -20.66
C PRO A 116 2.37 22.96 -19.83
N VAL A 117 3.41 22.48 -20.46
CA VAL A 117 4.72 22.34 -19.84
C VAL A 117 5.32 23.73 -19.78
N THR A 118 4.92 24.52 -18.78
CA THR A 118 5.48 25.87 -18.58
C THR A 118 6.82 25.73 -17.90
N GLY A 119 7.83 26.33 -18.52
CA GLY A 119 9.17 26.32 -17.97
C GLY A 119 9.22 27.07 -16.63
N GLY A 120 9.77 26.46 -15.60
CA GLY A 120 10.55 27.20 -14.68
C GLY A 120 10.13 27.30 -13.23
N GLU A 121 8.95 26.88 -12.78
CA GLU A 121 8.67 27.03 -11.33
C GLU A 121 8.70 25.71 -10.55
N LEU A 122 8.52 24.57 -11.19
CA LEU A 122 8.47 23.28 -10.48
C LEU A 122 9.47 22.24 -11.02
N PHE A 123 9.69 22.21 -12.34
CA PHE A 123 10.61 21.25 -12.98
C PHE A 123 11.95 21.89 -13.26
N ARG A 124 13.05 21.28 -12.78
CA ARG A 124 14.40 21.76 -13.09
C ARG A 124 14.75 21.65 -14.57
N HIS A 125 14.22 20.62 -15.23
CA HIS A 125 14.46 20.31 -16.63
C HIS A 125 13.14 20.21 -17.39
N PRO A 126 12.39 21.33 -17.56
CA PRO A 126 11.09 21.31 -18.22
C PRO A 126 11.17 20.83 -19.68
N GLU A 127 12.32 21.02 -20.36
CA GLU A 127 12.59 20.51 -21.70
C GLU A 127 12.59 18.98 -21.80
N GLU A 128 12.81 18.28 -20.69
CA GLU A 128 12.75 16.81 -20.62
C GLU A 128 11.34 16.27 -20.33
N ILE A 129 10.41 17.13 -19.95
CA ILE A 129 9.01 16.75 -19.72
C ILE A 129 8.25 16.80 -21.05
N GLY A 130 7.58 15.73 -21.40
CA GLY A 130 6.82 15.63 -22.65
C GLY A 130 5.35 15.99 -22.49
N ALA A 131 4.76 15.75 -21.32
CA ALA A 131 3.39 16.12 -20.97
C ALA A 131 3.24 16.30 -19.47
N VAL A 132 2.33 17.19 -19.06
CA VAL A 132 1.88 17.33 -17.68
C VAL A 132 0.38 17.16 -17.65
N LEU A 133 -0.10 16.27 -16.80
CA LEU A 133 -1.52 15.96 -16.60
C LEU A 133 -1.92 16.28 -15.18
N ARG A 134 -3.04 17.00 -14.99
CA ARG A 134 -3.70 17.07 -13.68
C ARG A 134 -4.72 15.94 -13.58
N VAL A 135 -4.62 15.13 -12.54
CA VAL A 135 -5.42 13.92 -12.37
C VAL A 135 -6.23 13.94 -11.07
N PRO A 136 -7.44 13.33 -11.02
CA PRO A 136 -8.35 13.41 -9.88
C PRO A 136 -8.11 12.32 -8.82
N GLU A 137 -6.90 11.84 -8.63
CA GLU A 137 -6.58 10.90 -7.53
C GLU A 137 -6.63 11.60 -6.17
N LYS A 138 -6.84 10.83 -5.11
CA LYS A 138 -7.02 11.35 -3.75
C LYS A 138 -5.88 10.92 -2.82
N SER A 139 -5.67 11.69 -1.76
CA SER A 139 -4.80 11.31 -0.66
C SER A 139 -5.59 10.58 0.43
N ILE A 140 -4.93 9.61 1.07
CA ILE A 140 -5.46 8.86 2.21
C ILE A 140 -4.85 9.43 3.49
N ASP A 141 -5.67 9.97 4.39
CA ASP A 141 -5.22 10.40 5.71
C ASP A 141 -5.01 9.19 6.64
N VAL A 142 -3.78 8.72 6.68
CA VAL A 142 -3.39 7.56 7.50
C VAL A 142 -3.51 7.84 9.01
N SER A 143 -3.50 9.09 9.44
CA SER A 143 -3.69 9.47 10.85
C SER A 143 -5.15 9.26 11.27
N LEU A 144 -6.10 9.61 10.39
CA LEU A 144 -7.52 9.32 10.58
C LEU A 144 -7.80 7.83 10.55
N ILE A 145 -7.17 7.08 9.64
CA ILE A 145 -7.29 5.61 9.63
C ILE A 145 -6.84 5.04 10.97
N ARG A 146 -5.64 5.41 11.45
CA ARG A 146 -5.10 4.93 12.73
C ARG A 146 -6.01 5.26 13.91
N SER A 147 -6.62 6.44 13.91
CA SER A 147 -7.45 6.90 15.04
C SER A 147 -8.87 6.35 15.03
N LYS A 148 -9.44 6.02 13.85
CA LYS A 148 -10.87 5.73 13.73
C LYS A 148 -11.22 4.36 13.18
N LEU A 149 -10.38 3.74 12.34
CA LEU A 149 -10.78 2.50 11.66
C LEU A 149 -11.02 1.36 12.66
N ALA A 150 -10.14 1.19 13.65
CA ALA A 150 -10.29 0.15 14.65
C ALA A 150 -11.57 0.29 15.49
N SER A 151 -12.02 1.52 15.76
CA SER A 151 -13.24 1.77 16.54
C SER A 151 -14.54 1.41 15.81
N ARG A 152 -14.49 1.16 14.51
CA ARG A 152 -15.62 0.68 13.73
C ARG A 152 -15.86 -0.84 13.85
N PHE A 153 -14.90 -1.56 14.44
CA PHE A 153 -14.96 -3.00 14.64
C PHE A 153 -15.52 -3.33 16.03
N GLY A 154 -16.53 -4.20 16.08
CA GLY A 154 -17.23 -4.56 17.31
C GLY A 154 -16.68 -5.79 18.03
N GLY A 155 -15.79 -6.56 17.38
CA GLY A 155 -15.22 -7.79 17.93
C GLY A 155 -14.00 -7.54 18.82
N THR A 156 -13.21 -8.60 19.04
CA THR A 156 -12.05 -8.58 19.95
C THR A 156 -10.75 -8.35 19.17
N VAL A 157 -9.89 -7.46 19.68
CA VAL A 157 -8.53 -7.27 19.17
C VAL A 157 -7.51 -7.68 20.24
N HIS A 158 -6.73 -8.72 19.95
CA HIS A 158 -5.62 -9.18 20.79
C HIS A 158 -4.34 -8.47 20.35
N LEU A 159 -3.90 -7.48 21.12
CA LEU A 159 -2.65 -6.75 20.89
C LEU A 159 -1.47 -7.48 21.56
N ASN A 160 -0.24 -7.20 21.07
CA ASN A 160 0.98 -7.90 21.54
C ASN A 160 0.85 -9.42 21.44
N THR A 161 0.12 -9.92 20.46
CA THR A 161 -0.19 -11.33 20.29
C THR A 161 0.28 -11.82 18.92
N PRO A 162 1.60 -12.00 18.74
CA PRO A 162 2.15 -12.58 17.52
C PRO A 162 1.67 -14.03 17.38
N VAL A 163 1.07 -14.38 16.25
CA VAL A 163 0.70 -15.76 15.96
C VAL A 163 1.91 -16.48 15.39
N ASP A 164 2.34 -17.54 16.07
CA ASP A 164 3.54 -18.31 15.72
C ASP A 164 3.21 -19.55 14.90
N GLU A 165 1.99 -20.09 15.05
CA GLU A 165 1.54 -21.31 14.37
C GLU A 165 0.05 -21.24 14.03
N VAL A 166 -0.30 -21.83 12.89
CA VAL A 166 -1.68 -22.02 12.42
C VAL A 166 -1.92 -23.49 12.15
N ASP A 167 -2.87 -24.09 12.88
CA ASP A 167 -3.43 -25.39 12.54
C ASP A 167 -4.75 -25.16 11.79
N SER A 168 -4.66 -25.18 10.46
CA SER A 168 -5.80 -24.91 9.58
C SER A 168 -6.87 -26.01 9.63
N ALA A 169 -6.50 -27.24 9.97
CA ALA A 169 -7.44 -28.36 10.05
C ALA A 169 -8.34 -28.27 11.27
N SER A 170 -7.76 -27.97 12.44
CA SER A 170 -8.51 -27.84 13.70
C SER A 170 -9.06 -26.42 13.93
N GLY A 171 -8.57 -25.42 13.20
CA GLY A 171 -8.95 -24.02 13.38
C GLY A 171 -8.30 -23.37 14.61
N ILE A 172 -7.10 -23.81 14.99
CA ILE A 172 -6.38 -23.30 16.15
C ILE A 172 -5.27 -22.35 15.73
N LEU A 173 -5.15 -21.23 16.45
CA LEU A 173 -4.01 -20.31 16.40
C LEU A 173 -3.20 -20.45 17.68
N ARG A 174 -1.86 -20.38 17.58
CA ARG A 174 -0.97 -20.38 18.75
C ARG A 174 -0.13 -19.11 18.79
N SER A 175 -0.03 -18.55 20.00
CA SER A 175 0.87 -17.45 20.34
C SER A 175 1.64 -17.83 21.60
N GLY A 176 2.91 -18.18 21.46
CA GLY A 176 3.70 -18.78 22.52
C GLY A 176 3.05 -20.07 23.03
N VAL A 177 2.66 -20.08 24.29
CA VAL A 177 2.00 -21.23 24.93
C VAL A 177 0.47 -21.15 24.93
N THR A 178 -0.09 -20.07 24.40
CA THR A 178 -1.54 -19.83 24.41
C THR A 178 -2.18 -20.29 23.11
N GLU A 179 -3.25 -21.06 23.23
CA GLU A 179 -4.09 -21.48 22.12
C GLU A 179 -5.38 -20.65 22.06
N TYR A 180 -5.78 -20.29 20.83
CA TYR A 180 -7.02 -19.57 20.53
C TYR A 180 -7.85 -20.35 19.51
N GLY A 181 -9.15 -20.33 19.66
CA GLY A 181 -10.09 -21.07 18.81
C GLY A 181 -10.87 -22.14 19.57
N PRO A 182 -11.40 -23.21 18.94
CA PRO A 182 -11.32 -23.39 17.49
C PRO A 182 -12.13 -22.36 16.72
N PHE A 183 -11.57 -21.91 15.60
CA PHE A 183 -12.23 -21.03 14.63
C PHE A 183 -12.83 -21.85 13.50
N ASP A 184 -14.01 -21.45 13.03
CA ASP A 184 -14.61 -22.02 11.81
C ASP A 184 -13.78 -21.63 10.58
N TYR A 185 -13.24 -20.40 10.57
CA TYR A 185 -12.34 -19.89 9.54
C TYR A 185 -11.23 -19.05 10.17
N ILE A 186 -10.08 -19.05 9.49
CA ILE A 186 -8.92 -18.22 9.81
C ILE A 186 -8.59 -17.40 8.57
N VAL A 187 -8.25 -16.11 8.76
CA VAL A 187 -7.80 -15.25 7.69
C VAL A 187 -6.38 -14.75 7.99
N ASN A 188 -5.43 -15.08 7.14
CA ASN A 188 -4.10 -14.48 7.16
C ASN A 188 -4.10 -13.17 6.35
N ALA A 189 -4.10 -12.05 7.06
CA ALA A 189 -4.03 -10.69 6.52
C ALA A 189 -2.72 -9.98 6.94
N THR A 190 -1.63 -10.73 7.13
CA THR A 190 -0.34 -10.22 7.63
C THR A 190 0.42 -9.38 6.60
N TYR A 191 0.07 -9.45 5.31
CA TYR A 191 0.74 -8.78 4.20
C TYR A 191 2.19 -9.22 3.98
N THR A 192 3.04 -9.14 5.00
CA THR A 192 4.47 -9.50 4.89
C THR A 192 4.70 -11.01 4.88
N ASN A 193 3.76 -11.81 5.37
CA ASN A 193 3.86 -13.26 5.38
C ASN A 193 2.61 -13.94 4.80
N PRO A 194 2.33 -13.76 3.49
CA PRO A 194 1.12 -14.34 2.89
C PRO A 194 1.15 -15.87 2.83
N ASN A 195 2.32 -16.51 3.02
CA ASN A 195 2.46 -17.96 3.01
C ASN A 195 2.32 -18.61 4.38
N PHE A 196 2.10 -17.80 5.43
CA PHE A 196 1.97 -18.31 6.79
C PHE A 196 0.76 -19.24 6.95
N GLY A 197 1.01 -20.46 7.41
CA GLY A 197 0.01 -21.51 7.57
C GLY A 197 -0.41 -22.24 6.28
N LEU A 198 0.08 -21.82 5.11
CA LEU A 198 -0.17 -22.53 3.86
C LEU A 198 0.85 -23.67 3.65
N PRO A 199 0.42 -24.83 3.09
CA PRO A 199 1.35 -25.84 2.64
C PRO A 199 2.16 -25.37 1.42
N ALA A 200 3.35 -25.93 1.20
CA ALA A 200 4.31 -25.46 0.23
C ALA A 200 3.78 -25.41 -1.23
N ASP A 201 2.90 -26.35 -1.60
CA ASP A 201 2.27 -26.41 -2.93
C ASP A 201 1.23 -25.29 -3.15
N LYS A 202 0.82 -24.60 -2.08
CA LYS A 202 -0.08 -23.44 -2.11
C LYS A 202 0.62 -22.13 -1.82
N HIS A 203 1.95 -22.09 -1.73
CA HIS A 203 2.67 -20.84 -1.49
C HIS A 203 2.55 -19.89 -2.68
N PHE A 204 2.32 -18.62 -2.39
CA PHE A 204 2.54 -17.54 -3.35
C PHE A 204 4.02 -17.44 -3.68
N GLY A 205 4.36 -17.30 -4.95
CA GLY A 205 5.71 -16.97 -5.38
C GLY A 205 6.00 -15.49 -5.14
N VAL A 206 6.51 -15.16 -3.96
CA VAL A 206 6.74 -13.77 -3.54
C VAL A 206 8.19 -13.48 -3.22
N LYS A 207 8.55 -12.21 -3.35
CA LYS A 207 9.79 -11.59 -2.87
C LYS A 207 9.44 -10.37 -2.05
N TRP A 208 10.34 -9.92 -1.22
CA TRP A 208 10.12 -8.77 -0.36
C TRP A 208 11.13 -7.67 -0.64
N GLU A 209 10.72 -6.46 -0.33
CA GLU A 209 11.52 -5.26 -0.47
C GLU A 209 11.27 -4.35 0.74
N LEU A 210 12.33 -3.92 1.40
CA LEU A 210 12.24 -2.77 2.28
C LEU A 210 12.28 -1.51 1.44
N ALA A 211 11.36 -0.61 1.68
CA ALA A 211 11.24 0.66 0.99
C ALA A 211 11.21 1.82 1.97
N ALA A 212 11.92 2.89 1.62
CA ALA A 212 11.94 4.12 2.41
C ALA A 212 11.31 5.29 1.65
N MET A 213 10.78 6.24 2.41
CA MET A 213 10.28 7.52 1.93
C MET A 213 10.62 8.59 2.95
N VAL A 214 11.02 9.77 2.50
CA VAL A 214 11.23 10.92 3.39
C VAL A 214 9.88 11.58 3.64
N LEU A 215 9.56 11.83 4.90
CA LEU A 215 8.44 12.67 5.32
C LEU A 215 8.97 14.09 5.54
N ALA A 216 8.42 15.07 4.84
CA ALA A 216 8.93 16.44 4.86
C ALA A 216 7.81 17.49 4.90
N LYS A 217 8.11 18.64 5.47
CA LYS A 217 7.35 19.86 5.22
C LYS A 217 7.90 20.50 3.95
N THR A 218 7.05 20.86 3.01
CA THR A 218 7.47 21.42 1.71
C THR A 218 6.87 22.80 1.48
N SER A 219 7.43 23.55 0.50
CA SER A 219 6.85 24.80 0.01
C SER A 219 5.72 24.58 -1.00
N LEU A 220 5.48 23.34 -1.42
CA LEU A 220 4.30 23.02 -2.22
C LEU A 220 3.00 23.29 -1.47
N PRO A 221 1.90 23.61 -2.17
CA PRO A 221 0.59 23.67 -1.53
C PRO A 221 0.30 22.38 -0.74
N PRO A 222 -0.34 22.44 0.43
CA PRO A 222 -0.58 21.25 1.26
C PRO A 222 -1.33 20.11 0.55
N ALA A 223 -2.13 20.45 -0.47
CA ALA A 223 -2.83 19.49 -1.32
C ALA A 223 -2.18 19.34 -2.71
N GLY A 224 -0.95 19.82 -2.91
CA GLY A 224 -0.20 19.69 -4.16
C GLY A 224 0.54 18.35 -4.23
N ALA A 225 0.65 17.77 -5.42
CA ALA A 225 1.38 16.55 -5.66
C ALA A 225 2.06 16.56 -7.02
N VAL A 226 3.23 15.92 -7.11
CA VAL A 226 3.94 15.74 -8.37
C VAL A 226 4.46 14.32 -8.46
N THR A 227 4.22 13.68 -9.60
CA THR A 227 4.78 12.37 -9.92
C THR A 227 5.38 12.42 -11.31
N ILE A 228 6.66 12.14 -11.43
CA ILE A 228 7.31 12.01 -12.74
C ILE A 228 7.18 10.55 -13.20
N MET A 229 6.72 10.33 -14.44
CA MET A 229 6.38 9.04 -15.03
C MET A 229 7.21 8.82 -16.31
N ASP A 230 7.46 7.62 -16.68
CA ASP A 230 7.41 6.30 -16.05
C ASP A 230 8.85 5.75 -16.05
N GLY A 231 9.39 5.39 -14.90
CA GLY A 231 10.79 4.91 -14.77
C GLY A 231 11.39 5.24 -13.41
N ASP A 232 12.73 5.34 -13.37
CA ASP A 232 13.48 5.64 -12.16
C ASP A 232 13.42 7.13 -11.80
N PHE A 233 12.22 7.63 -11.56
CA PHE A 233 11.96 9.03 -11.25
C PHE A 233 11.41 9.22 -9.83
N VAL A 234 11.02 10.45 -9.55
CA VAL A 234 10.65 10.92 -8.23
C VAL A 234 9.17 11.23 -8.10
N SER A 235 8.73 11.29 -6.86
CA SER A 235 7.37 11.63 -6.53
C SER A 235 7.27 12.33 -5.17
N VAL A 236 6.47 13.41 -5.14
CA VAL A 236 6.11 14.15 -3.94
C VAL A 236 4.60 14.09 -3.80
N TYR A 237 4.11 13.64 -2.65
CA TYR A 237 2.67 13.43 -2.46
C TYR A 237 2.20 13.83 -1.07
N PRO A 238 1.00 14.45 -0.91
CA PRO A 238 0.47 14.83 0.37
C PRO A 238 0.32 13.63 1.31
N ALA A 239 0.75 13.80 2.54
CA ALA A 239 0.56 12.86 3.63
C ALA A 239 -0.51 13.40 4.60
N TYR A 240 -0.18 13.51 5.87
CA TYR A 240 -1.06 14.06 6.91
C TYR A 240 -0.45 15.33 7.53
N ASN A 241 -1.28 16.15 8.17
CA ASN A 241 -0.86 17.37 8.87
C ASN A 241 -0.03 18.35 8.02
N GLY A 242 -0.31 18.43 6.71
CA GLY A 242 0.39 19.33 5.79
C GLY A 242 1.84 18.90 5.45
N LEU A 243 2.17 17.65 5.73
CA LEU A 243 3.43 17.02 5.31
C LEU A 243 3.26 16.34 3.95
N HIS A 244 4.40 16.11 3.28
CA HIS A 244 4.49 15.34 2.05
C HIS A 244 5.43 14.14 2.23
N THR A 245 5.18 13.07 1.50
CA THR A 245 6.15 12.00 1.28
C THR A 245 6.97 12.32 0.04
N LEU A 246 8.30 12.21 0.14
CA LEU A 246 9.24 12.26 -0.97
C LEU A 246 9.74 10.84 -1.23
N SER A 247 9.69 10.40 -2.47
CA SER A 247 10.19 9.10 -2.87
C SER A 247 10.92 9.16 -4.21
N SER A 248 11.89 8.29 -4.38
CA SER A 248 12.64 8.07 -5.61
C SER A 248 12.58 6.59 -5.96
N VAL A 249 12.24 6.23 -7.18
CA VAL A 249 12.22 4.82 -7.60
C VAL A 249 13.63 4.23 -7.53
N ALA A 250 14.67 5.03 -7.78
CA ALA A 250 16.07 4.60 -7.70
C ALA A 250 16.52 4.30 -6.26
N HIS A 251 16.08 5.07 -5.26
CA HIS A 251 16.59 5.03 -3.88
C HIS A 251 15.56 4.52 -2.86
N THR A 252 14.27 4.47 -3.19
CA THR A 252 13.22 3.94 -2.30
C THR A 252 13.42 2.47 -1.97
N PRO A 253 13.80 1.55 -2.90
CA PRO A 253 14.12 0.18 -2.55
C PRO A 253 15.46 0.09 -1.81
N LEU A 254 15.42 -0.19 -0.50
CA LEU A 254 16.63 -0.29 0.35
C LEU A 254 17.28 -1.66 0.24
N ARG A 255 16.48 -2.72 0.45
CA ARG A 255 16.93 -4.11 0.47
C ARG A 255 15.87 -5.00 -0.15
N ARG A 256 16.31 -6.09 -0.79
CA ARG A 256 15.45 -7.12 -1.37
C ARG A 256 15.73 -8.46 -0.71
N TYR A 257 14.68 -9.24 -0.48
CA TYR A 257 14.75 -10.54 0.18
C TYR A 257 14.00 -11.57 -0.64
N SER A 258 14.55 -12.77 -0.68
CA SER A 258 13.91 -13.94 -1.28
C SER A 258 13.16 -14.79 -0.26
N GLU A 259 13.44 -14.61 1.03
CA GLU A 259 12.84 -15.36 2.12
C GLU A 259 12.29 -14.44 3.22
N HIS A 260 11.09 -14.76 3.72
CA HIS A 260 10.42 -13.98 4.76
C HIS A 260 11.26 -13.89 6.06
N ARG A 261 11.98 -14.94 6.43
CA ARG A 261 12.81 -14.95 7.66
C ARG A 261 13.91 -13.89 7.64
N GLU A 262 14.46 -13.58 6.46
CA GLU A 262 15.46 -12.54 6.30
C GLU A 262 14.85 -11.16 6.52
N LEU A 263 13.69 -10.89 5.88
CA LEU A 263 12.92 -9.69 6.13
C LEU A 263 12.57 -9.53 7.60
N ALA A 264 12.02 -10.58 8.24
CA ALA A 264 11.62 -10.55 9.65
C ALA A 264 12.81 -10.27 10.59
N GLY A 265 14.04 -10.64 10.17
CA GLY A 265 15.26 -10.30 10.88
C GLY A 265 15.64 -8.82 10.81
N ASP A 266 15.26 -8.14 9.74
CA ASP A 266 15.63 -6.74 9.46
C ASP A 266 14.51 -5.74 9.72
N TYR A 267 13.27 -6.13 9.60
CA TYR A 267 12.12 -5.22 9.75
C TYR A 267 11.46 -5.35 11.13
N PRO A 268 11.04 -4.24 11.75
CA PRO A 268 11.17 -2.84 11.33
C PRO A 268 12.39 -2.10 11.94
N GLN A 269 13.31 -2.76 12.64
CA GLN A 269 14.10 -2.15 13.70
C GLN A 269 15.62 -2.06 13.46
N ARG A 270 16.16 -2.56 12.33
CA ARG A 270 17.62 -2.71 12.15
C ARG A 270 18.27 -1.72 11.19
N PHE A 271 17.72 -0.52 11.03
CA PHE A 271 18.44 0.55 10.36
C PHE A 271 19.18 1.38 11.39
N THR A 272 20.51 1.49 11.24
CA THR A 272 21.31 2.44 12.00
C THR A 272 20.90 3.88 11.67
N ILE A 273 21.20 4.83 12.54
CA ILE A 273 20.94 6.26 12.27
C ILE A 273 21.66 6.69 11.00
N ALA A 274 22.93 6.30 10.81
CA ALA A 274 23.70 6.63 9.62
C ALA A 274 23.06 6.10 8.32
N GLU A 275 22.63 4.81 8.29
CA GLU A 275 21.95 4.24 7.11
C GLU A 275 20.65 4.99 6.80
N ARG A 276 19.94 5.47 7.81
CA ARG A 276 18.71 6.27 7.62
C ARG A 276 19.01 7.65 7.04
N GLU A 277 20.09 8.29 7.48
CA GLU A 277 20.56 9.58 6.99
C GLU A 277 21.01 9.49 5.54
N ASP A 278 21.87 8.52 5.21
CA ASP A 278 22.36 8.28 3.83
C ASP A 278 21.21 8.06 2.83
N VAL A 279 20.22 7.25 3.21
CA VAL A 279 19.05 6.98 2.36
C VAL A 279 18.17 8.22 2.21
N ALA A 280 17.94 8.94 3.30
CA ALA A 280 17.15 10.16 3.27
C ALA A 280 17.82 11.21 2.37
N GLU A 281 19.12 11.37 2.48
CA GLU A 281 19.91 12.29 1.65
C GLU A 281 19.85 11.88 0.16
N ALA A 282 20.02 10.59 -0.15
CA ALA A 282 19.93 10.11 -1.53
C ALA A 282 18.55 10.39 -2.17
N ILE A 283 17.45 10.13 -1.44
CA ILE A 283 16.10 10.45 -1.91
C ILE A 283 15.93 11.96 -2.11
N GLN A 284 16.40 12.77 -1.18
CA GLN A 284 16.30 14.23 -1.24
C GLN A 284 17.07 14.80 -2.43
N ASN A 285 18.29 14.35 -2.65
CA ASN A 285 19.14 14.79 -3.76
C ASN A 285 18.48 14.44 -5.10
N ASP A 286 17.99 13.21 -5.23
CA ASP A 286 17.31 12.77 -6.46
C ASP A 286 16.01 13.59 -6.71
N VAL A 287 15.23 13.91 -5.68
CA VAL A 287 14.07 14.79 -5.82
C VAL A 287 14.48 16.18 -6.30
N LEU A 288 15.57 16.74 -5.78
CA LEU A 288 16.09 18.06 -6.18
C LEU A 288 16.71 18.05 -7.57
N ASP A 289 17.11 16.91 -8.10
CA ASP A 289 17.59 16.81 -9.49
C ASP A 289 16.46 17.02 -10.51
N TYR A 290 15.21 16.73 -10.14
CA TYR A 290 14.05 16.85 -11.02
C TYR A 290 13.14 18.04 -10.68
N LEU A 291 13.02 18.40 -9.40
CA LEU A 291 12.03 19.35 -8.92
C LEU A 291 12.68 20.52 -8.17
N ASP A 292 12.12 21.71 -8.35
CA ASP A 292 12.60 22.95 -7.72
C ASP A 292 11.57 23.45 -6.70
N PHE A 293 11.76 23.10 -5.43
CA PHE A 293 10.98 23.56 -4.28
C PHE A 293 11.75 23.38 -2.98
N ASP A 294 11.39 24.15 -1.98
CA ASP A 294 11.99 24.02 -0.64
C ASP A 294 11.31 22.93 0.17
N PHE A 295 12.09 22.19 0.95
CA PHE A 295 11.54 21.23 1.92
C PHE A 295 12.43 21.11 3.17
N ASP A 296 11.81 20.67 4.26
CA ASP A 296 12.41 20.45 5.57
C ASP A 296 12.08 19.01 6.01
N PRO A 297 13.04 18.07 5.94
CA PRO A 297 12.85 16.68 6.31
C PRO A 297 12.44 16.53 7.78
N ARG A 298 11.51 15.63 8.07
CA ARG A 298 10.98 15.38 9.42
C ARG A 298 11.21 13.96 9.90
N ASP A 299 11.08 12.98 9.02
CA ASP A 299 11.24 11.57 9.34
C ASP A 299 11.58 10.76 8.08
N LEU A 300 12.08 9.56 8.28
CA LEU A 300 12.21 8.53 7.25
C LEU A 300 11.26 7.38 7.58
N TRP A 301 10.26 7.21 6.75
CA TRP A 301 9.38 6.05 6.82
C TRP A 301 10.01 4.86 6.13
N VAL A 302 10.06 3.74 6.83
CA VAL A 302 10.52 2.46 6.29
C VAL A 302 9.37 1.47 6.38
N THR A 303 9.09 0.79 5.28
CA THR A 303 8.01 -0.20 5.19
C THR A 303 8.45 -1.42 4.39
N ALA A 304 7.87 -2.57 4.69
CA ALA A 304 8.06 -3.76 3.88
C ALA A 304 7.01 -3.80 2.77
N LYS A 305 7.43 -4.15 1.55
CA LYS A 305 6.56 -4.42 0.40
C LYS A 305 6.69 -5.88 0.00
N THR A 306 5.56 -6.56 -0.15
CA THR A 306 5.47 -7.92 -0.71
C THR A 306 5.12 -7.81 -2.19
N LYS A 307 5.92 -8.42 -3.05
CA LYS A 307 5.77 -8.40 -4.50
C LYS A 307 5.77 -9.83 -5.06
N LEU A 308 5.11 -10.07 -6.17
CA LEU A 308 5.25 -11.32 -6.89
C LEU A 308 6.69 -11.47 -7.40
N SER A 309 7.27 -12.67 -7.29
CA SER A 309 8.63 -12.96 -7.78
C SER A 309 8.72 -12.98 -9.30
N THR A 310 7.60 -13.28 -9.97
CA THR A 310 7.46 -13.32 -11.44
C THR A 310 7.06 -11.98 -12.05
N ASP A 311 6.93 -10.92 -11.24
CA ASP A 311 6.48 -9.62 -11.73
C ASP A 311 7.54 -8.96 -12.60
N MET A 312 7.25 -8.88 -13.90
CA MET A 312 8.05 -8.20 -14.91
C MET A 312 7.55 -6.79 -15.23
N GLY A 313 6.45 -6.32 -14.60
CA GLY A 313 5.82 -5.06 -14.99
C GLY A 313 4.78 -4.50 -14.04
N ASP A 314 5.15 -4.04 -12.85
CA ASP A 314 4.28 -3.29 -11.90
C ASP A 314 2.88 -3.87 -11.61
N SER A 315 2.71 -5.17 -11.83
CA SER A 315 1.49 -5.88 -11.48
C SER A 315 1.27 -5.87 -9.97
N ARG A 316 0.07 -5.47 -9.54
CA ARG A 316 -0.34 -5.39 -8.13
C ARG A 316 -1.50 -6.34 -7.85
N VAL A 317 -1.33 -7.59 -8.28
CA VAL A 317 -2.37 -8.62 -8.16
C VAL A 317 -2.81 -8.80 -6.72
N THR A 318 -4.11 -8.91 -6.53
CA THR A 318 -4.72 -9.40 -5.29
C THR A 318 -5.16 -10.83 -5.51
N GLU A 319 -4.74 -11.73 -4.64
CA GLU A 319 -5.07 -13.15 -4.72
C GLU A 319 -5.39 -13.68 -3.31
N VAL A 320 -6.43 -14.51 -3.21
CA VAL A 320 -6.80 -15.22 -1.99
C VAL A 320 -6.63 -16.72 -2.24
N ARG A 321 -5.88 -17.39 -1.37
CA ARG A 321 -5.74 -18.85 -1.40
C ARG A 321 -6.37 -19.47 -0.17
N GLN A 322 -7.11 -20.55 -0.39
CA GLN A 322 -7.71 -21.31 0.69
C GLN A 322 -7.00 -22.64 0.88
N HIS A 323 -6.77 -22.98 2.16
CA HIS A 323 -6.35 -24.29 2.61
C HIS A 323 -7.13 -24.65 3.87
N GLU A 324 -7.97 -25.68 3.77
CA GLU A 324 -8.87 -26.06 4.85
C GLU A 324 -9.68 -24.86 5.38
N ARG A 325 -9.51 -24.47 6.65
CA ARG A 325 -10.17 -23.31 7.28
C ARG A 325 -9.41 -21.99 7.07
N LEU A 326 -8.20 -22.03 6.51
CA LEU A 326 -7.34 -20.86 6.33
C LEU A 326 -7.56 -20.21 4.97
N PHE A 327 -7.87 -18.93 4.98
CA PHE A 327 -7.75 -18.02 3.83
C PHE A 327 -6.48 -17.19 3.99
N SER A 328 -5.64 -17.14 2.97
CA SER A 328 -4.46 -16.30 2.97
C SER A 328 -4.54 -15.25 1.86
N VAL A 329 -4.26 -14.00 2.21
CA VAL A 329 -4.39 -12.84 1.33
C VAL A 329 -3.02 -12.35 0.88
N LEU A 330 -2.82 -12.34 -0.44
CA LEU A 330 -1.77 -11.55 -1.10
C LEU A 330 -2.41 -10.31 -1.72
N CYS A 331 -1.87 -9.13 -1.44
CA CYS A 331 -2.36 -7.88 -2.03
C CYS A 331 -1.21 -6.92 -2.34
N GLY A 332 -1.38 -6.10 -3.36
CA GLY A 332 -0.39 -5.12 -3.78
C GLY A 332 -0.80 -3.66 -3.54
N LYS A 333 -2.09 -3.40 -3.22
CA LYS A 333 -2.66 -2.05 -3.08
C LYS A 333 -3.76 -1.99 -2.04
N ILE A 334 -3.94 -0.82 -1.41
CA ILE A 334 -4.95 -0.63 -0.36
C ILE A 334 -6.39 -0.69 -0.91
N ASP A 335 -6.62 -0.19 -2.12
CA ASP A 335 -7.91 -0.19 -2.81
C ASP A 335 -8.37 -1.59 -3.26
N ALA A 336 -7.45 -2.55 -3.33
CA ALA A 336 -7.74 -3.94 -3.64
C ALA A 336 -8.34 -4.75 -2.46
N VAL A 337 -8.52 -4.12 -1.31
CA VAL A 337 -9.10 -4.73 -0.10
C VAL A 337 -10.49 -5.32 -0.35
N PHE A 338 -11.28 -4.70 -1.21
CA PHE A 338 -12.62 -5.16 -1.57
C PHE A 338 -12.60 -6.47 -2.37
N GLU A 339 -11.63 -6.61 -3.29
CA GLU A 339 -11.46 -7.85 -4.06
C GLU A 339 -11.10 -9.02 -3.14
N ALA A 340 -10.22 -8.79 -2.17
CA ALA A 340 -9.85 -9.78 -1.17
C ALA A 340 -11.03 -10.19 -0.29
N SER A 341 -11.78 -9.20 0.25
CA SER A 341 -12.95 -9.50 1.10
C SER A 341 -14.06 -10.20 0.33
N ASP A 342 -14.35 -9.77 -0.91
CA ASP A 342 -15.35 -10.41 -1.76
C ASP A 342 -14.99 -11.87 -2.10
N ALA A 343 -13.69 -12.15 -2.31
CA ALA A 343 -13.21 -13.51 -2.54
C ALA A 343 -13.45 -14.41 -1.31
N ILE A 344 -13.08 -13.92 -0.11
CA ILE A 344 -13.29 -14.64 1.14
C ILE A 344 -14.78 -14.89 1.41
N LEU A 345 -15.62 -13.84 1.29
CA LEU A 345 -17.06 -13.93 1.55
C LEU A 345 -17.81 -14.87 0.61
N ARG A 346 -17.30 -15.08 -0.62
CA ARG A 346 -17.88 -16.04 -1.56
C ARG A 346 -17.66 -17.50 -1.17
N GLU A 347 -16.54 -17.79 -0.53
CA GLU A 347 -16.15 -19.15 -0.13
C GLU A 347 -16.65 -19.53 1.27
N MET A 348 -16.92 -18.54 2.14
CA MET A 348 -17.51 -18.79 3.47
C MET A 348 -18.98 -19.12 3.37
N ARG A 349 -19.38 -20.26 3.93
CA ARG A 349 -20.75 -20.78 3.92
C ARG A 349 -21.37 -20.83 5.31
#